data_430f91eb3b2e1112fca7ca3887e6fed7
#
_entry.id   430f91eb3b2e1112fca7ca3887e6fed7
#
_cell.length_a   1.000
_cell.length_b   1.000
_cell.length_c   1.000
_cell.angle_alpha   90.00
_cell.angle_beta   90.00
_cell.angle_gamma   90.00
#
_symmetry.space_group_name_H-M   'P 1'
#
loop_
_entity.id
_entity.type
_entity.pdbx_description
1 polymer ?
#
loop_
_entity_poly.entity_id
_entity_poly.type
_entity_poly.pdbx_seq_one_letter_code
_entity_poly.pdbx_strand_id
1 'polypeptide(L)'
;MSMIAQYLHDGSYSERIGDPDVSKMEEAFRRDLNFSGYYPEEVYIVVPGGTLEYSSDLWEIEYRVNGELTYYAYISPLTNNILREMGGVIITSAIIALVLTFGFWYLLRVIARQRTIEEMKDDFTNNMTHELKTPIAIAYAANDSLLQFPDPGDEARTKKYLTAALEQLSKLSELVESILAMSMERRKHLAMDKENINLKEFLPKIIEQQKLKAEKTCEISLECQRDAVVEADPTHFSNVIGNLIDNSIKYSGDSVIIAIKADSTGLSVSDNGIGIPEKSLPDIWSKFYRVPHGNRSDVRGYGIGLFYVKSIIDKHGWSIGVESKSGKGSKFTIKFSNQ
;
A
#
# COMPACT_ATOMS: atom_id res chain seq x y z
N MET A 1 61.42 24.05 -1.17
CA MET A 1 62.64 23.60 -0.45
C MET A 1 62.34 23.85 1.04
N SER A 2 62.16 22.80 1.87
CA SER A 2 61.74 22.96 3.25
C SER A 2 62.82 23.69 4.09
N MET A 3 62.40 24.36 5.13
CA MET A 3 63.31 25.02 6.09
C MET A 3 64.35 24.05 6.65
N ILE A 4 64.00 22.77 6.73
CA ILE A 4 64.93 21.66 7.16
C ILE A 4 66.06 21.50 6.14
N ALA A 5 65.76 21.56 4.83
CA ALA A 5 66.77 21.49 3.76
C ALA A 5 67.69 22.75 3.81
N GLN A 6 67.16 23.90 4.18
CA GLN A 6 67.93 25.13 4.36
C GLN A 6 68.79 25.09 5.61
N TYR A 7 68.35 24.49 6.74
CA TYR A 7 69.09 24.27 7.96
C TYR A 7 70.25 23.27 7.78
N LEU A 8 70.10 22.25 6.93
CA LEU A 8 71.10 21.25 6.65
C LEU A 8 72.04 21.59 5.51
N HIS A 9 71.66 22.57 4.62
CA HIS A 9 72.46 23.01 3.48
C HIS A 9 73.51 24.08 3.84
N ASP A 10 73.35 24.74 5.02
CA ASP A 10 74.33 25.68 5.53
C ASP A 10 75.50 24.89 6.14
N GLY A 11 76.40 24.44 5.24
CA GLY A 11 77.59 23.58 5.56
C GLY A 11 78.56 24.09 6.63
N SER A 12 78.21 25.15 7.35
CA SER A 12 78.91 25.67 8.51
C SER A 12 78.55 24.97 9.82
N TYR A 13 77.61 24.02 9.81
CA TYR A 13 77.10 23.42 11.04
C TYR A 13 77.84 22.15 11.47
N SER A 14 78.69 21.55 10.62
CA SER A 14 79.37 20.31 10.97
C SER A 14 80.59 20.46 11.85
N GLU A 15 81.11 21.68 12.10
CA GLU A 15 82.35 21.85 12.88
C GLU A 15 82.22 22.62 14.20
N ARG A 16 81.06 23.16 14.57
CA ARG A 16 80.99 24.08 15.76
C ARG A 16 79.91 23.82 16.79
N ILE A 17 78.98 22.95 16.62
CA ILE A 17 77.89 22.76 17.59
C ILE A 17 77.68 21.26 17.82
N GLY A 18 77.74 20.83 19.08
CA GLY A 18 77.44 19.47 19.52
C GLY A 18 76.08 18.92 19.00
N ASP A 19 75.79 17.68 19.30
CA ASP A 19 74.67 16.89 18.79
C ASP A 19 73.45 17.69 18.37
N PRO A 20 72.91 17.51 17.17
CA PRO A 20 71.78 18.27 16.67
C PRO A 20 70.64 18.18 17.68
N ASP A 21 70.05 19.34 18.02
CA ASP A 21 68.91 19.45 18.90
C ASP A 21 67.70 18.80 18.21
N VAL A 22 67.50 17.48 18.42
CA VAL A 22 66.47 16.66 17.79
C VAL A 22 65.08 17.22 18.07
N SER A 23 64.87 17.80 19.25
CA SER A 23 63.58 18.41 19.62
C SER A 23 63.22 19.58 18.75
N LYS A 24 64.18 20.44 18.37
CA LYS A 24 63.93 21.56 17.43
C LYS A 24 63.71 21.08 16.01
N MET A 25 64.34 19.99 15.61
CA MET A 25 64.08 19.37 14.29
C MET A 25 62.69 18.76 14.20
N GLU A 26 62.25 18.10 15.24
CA GLU A 26 60.87 17.54 15.33
C GLU A 26 59.81 18.67 15.27
N GLU A 27 60.02 19.76 16.02
CA GLU A 27 59.11 20.91 15.99
C GLU A 27 59.04 21.58 14.62
N ALA A 28 60.21 21.76 13.96
CA ALA A 28 60.30 22.32 12.63
C ALA A 28 59.59 21.41 11.58
N PHE A 29 59.84 20.11 11.67
CA PHE A 29 59.22 19.13 10.77
C PHE A 29 57.70 19.03 10.97
N ARG A 30 57.25 19.03 12.22
CA ARG A 30 55.81 19.10 12.56
C ARG A 30 55.16 20.35 12.02
N ARG A 31 55.86 21.51 12.10
CA ARG A 31 55.38 22.78 11.56
C ARG A 31 55.24 22.75 10.03
N ASP A 32 56.21 22.18 9.33
CA ASP A 32 56.18 22.01 7.88
C ASP A 32 55.05 21.07 7.42
N LEU A 33 54.84 20.00 8.16
CA LEU A 33 53.71 19.08 7.91
C LEU A 33 52.36 19.80 8.13
N ASN A 34 52.21 20.51 9.24
CA ASN A 34 51.00 21.27 9.54
C ASN A 34 50.69 22.34 8.48
N PHE A 35 51.76 23.03 7.99
CA PHE A 35 51.61 23.99 6.90
C PHE A 35 51.17 23.36 5.59
N SER A 36 51.54 22.10 5.38
CA SER A 36 51.15 21.31 4.22
C SER A 36 49.76 20.65 4.37
N GLY A 37 49.04 20.90 5.50
CA GLY A 37 47.73 20.34 5.77
C GLY A 37 47.76 18.94 6.45
N TYR A 38 48.92 18.49 6.88
CA TYR A 38 49.11 17.21 7.56
C TYR A 38 49.30 17.44 9.04
N TYR A 39 48.45 16.86 9.87
CA TYR A 39 48.45 17.04 11.34
C TYR A 39 48.72 15.69 12.04
N PRO A 40 49.96 15.17 12.01
CA PRO A 40 50.28 13.88 12.67
C PRO A 40 50.16 14.04 14.18
N GLU A 41 49.65 13.03 14.86
CA GLU A 41 49.58 12.98 16.32
C GLU A 41 51.01 12.89 16.92
N GLU A 42 51.85 12.06 16.30
CA GLU A 42 53.22 11.82 16.73
C GLU A 42 54.21 12.06 15.60
N VAL A 43 55.32 12.67 15.93
CA VAL A 43 56.46 12.93 15.02
C VAL A 43 57.74 12.72 15.83
N TYR A 44 58.59 11.83 15.35
CA TYR A 44 59.90 11.58 15.95
C TYR A 44 60.97 11.70 14.89
N ILE A 45 62.17 12.24 15.27
CA ILE A 45 63.35 12.26 14.41
C ILE A 45 64.45 11.48 15.11
N VAL A 46 65.05 10.52 14.40
CA VAL A 46 66.11 9.69 14.89
C VAL A 46 67.35 9.87 14.02
N VAL A 47 68.48 10.17 14.63
CA VAL A 47 69.77 10.25 13.94
C VAL A 47 70.37 8.83 13.77
N PRO A 48 71.23 8.57 12.74
CA PRO A 48 71.87 7.28 12.56
C PRO A 48 72.60 6.80 13.78
N GLY A 49 72.26 5.59 14.26
CA GLY A 49 72.83 5.02 15.48
C GLY A 49 72.02 5.24 16.75
N GLY A 50 70.96 6.06 16.70
CA GLY A 50 69.97 6.20 17.78
C GLY A 50 68.96 5.03 17.72
N THR A 51 68.44 4.62 18.86
CA THR A 51 67.36 3.66 18.98
C THR A 51 66.12 4.35 19.48
N LEU A 52 64.99 4.18 18.81
CA LEU A 52 63.67 4.63 19.25
C LEU A 52 62.85 3.40 19.69
N GLU A 53 62.40 3.35 20.95
CA GLU A 53 61.35 2.44 21.35
C GLU A 53 59.99 3.02 20.87
N TYR A 54 59.47 2.58 19.75
CA TYR A 54 58.21 3.06 19.18
C TYR A 54 57.21 1.97 18.90
N SER A 55 55.97 2.36 18.78
CA SER A 55 54.88 1.47 18.31
C SER A 55 55.09 1.11 16.84
N SER A 56 54.77 -0.12 16.44
CA SER A 56 54.93 -0.67 15.08
C SER A 56 54.12 0.07 13.98
N ASP A 57 53.30 1.03 14.35
CA ASP A 57 52.33 1.64 13.43
C ASP A 57 52.79 2.98 12.84
N LEU A 58 54.05 3.41 13.11
CA LEU A 58 54.58 4.68 12.58
C LEU A 58 55.14 4.48 11.16
N TRP A 59 54.91 5.44 10.30
CA TRP A 59 55.53 5.47 8.98
C TRP A 59 56.95 6.03 9.08
N GLU A 60 57.91 5.30 8.53
CA GLU A 60 59.32 5.69 8.46
C GLU A 60 59.59 6.43 7.15
N ILE A 61 60.22 7.58 7.25
CA ILE A 61 60.67 8.41 6.15
C ILE A 61 62.17 8.60 6.25
N GLU A 62 62.95 8.04 5.34
CA GLU A 62 64.40 8.25 5.26
C GLU A 62 64.74 9.58 4.63
N TYR A 63 65.50 10.37 5.30
CA TYR A 63 66.05 11.63 4.74
C TYR A 63 67.55 11.46 4.47
N ARG A 64 67.93 11.66 3.20
CA ARG A 64 69.32 11.52 2.74
C ARG A 64 69.82 12.80 2.16
N VAL A 65 71.05 13.21 2.54
CA VAL A 65 71.75 14.35 1.97
C VAL A 65 73.00 13.86 1.22
N ASN A 66 73.20 14.24 -0.02
CA ASN A 66 74.28 13.79 -0.93
C ASN A 66 74.41 12.26 -1.04
N GLY A 67 73.29 11.51 -0.83
CA GLY A 67 73.29 10.06 -0.87
C GLY A 67 73.55 9.37 0.45
N GLU A 68 74.01 10.09 1.49
CA GLU A 68 74.19 9.59 2.83
C GLU A 68 72.95 9.77 3.68
N LEU A 69 72.64 8.74 4.48
CA LEU A 69 71.51 8.78 5.40
C LEU A 69 71.80 9.82 6.51
N THR A 70 70.93 10.80 6.63
CA THR A 70 71.10 11.92 7.58
C THR A 70 70.24 11.72 8.84
N TYR A 71 69.02 11.30 8.69
CA TYR A 71 68.12 10.93 9.79
C TYR A 71 66.89 10.13 9.31
N TYR A 72 66.14 9.52 10.23
CA TYR A 72 64.87 8.91 10.05
C TYR A 72 63.81 9.79 10.68
N ALA A 73 62.71 10.07 9.96
CA ALA A 73 61.53 10.69 10.49
C ALA A 73 60.39 9.65 10.60
N TYR A 74 59.83 9.52 11.77
CA TYR A 74 58.70 8.65 12.05
C TYR A 74 57.46 9.48 12.29
N ILE A 75 56.40 9.21 11.58
CA ILE A 75 55.13 9.95 11.68
C ILE A 75 53.98 9.00 11.91
N SER A 76 52.99 9.39 12.70
CA SER A 76 51.75 8.62 12.86
C SER A 76 50.93 8.58 11.54
N PRO A 77 50.21 7.47 11.29
CA PRO A 77 49.39 7.33 10.10
C PRO A 77 48.39 8.48 9.95
N LEU A 78 48.28 9.06 8.76
CA LEU A 78 47.40 10.17 8.45
C LEU A 78 45.94 9.79 8.21
N THR A 79 45.60 8.51 8.45
CA THR A 79 44.26 7.94 8.15
C THR A 79 43.13 8.67 8.87
N ASN A 80 43.33 9.06 10.13
CA ASN A 80 42.31 9.78 10.91
C ASN A 80 42.04 11.19 10.37
N ASN A 81 43.05 11.90 9.89
CA ASN A 81 42.91 13.20 9.30
C ASN A 81 42.20 13.15 7.94
N ILE A 82 42.53 12.19 7.10
CA ILE A 82 41.88 11.95 5.80
C ILE A 82 40.41 11.61 6.01
N LEU A 83 40.07 10.72 6.94
CA LEU A 83 38.69 10.37 7.27
C LEU A 83 37.90 11.56 7.81
N ARG A 84 38.52 12.45 8.57
CA ARG A 84 37.87 13.65 9.09
C ARG A 84 37.60 14.69 7.99
N GLU A 85 38.54 14.91 7.08
CA GLU A 85 38.34 15.83 5.93
C GLU A 85 37.36 15.30 4.93
N MET A 86 37.42 13.97 4.64
CA MET A 86 36.49 13.32 3.71
C MET A 86 35.13 12.97 4.35
N GLY A 87 35.01 13.08 5.67
CA GLY A 87 33.79 12.69 6.39
C GLY A 87 32.53 13.38 5.87
N GLY A 88 32.63 14.67 5.55
CA GLY A 88 31.52 15.42 4.93
C GLY A 88 31.07 14.85 3.59
N VAL A 89 32.01 14.49 2.73
CA VAL A 89 31.72 13.92 1.41
C VAL A 89 31.15 12.52 1.53
N ILE A 90 31.64 11.71 2.44
CA ILE A 90 31.16 10.36 2.70
C ILE A 90 29.71 10.42 3.22
N ILE A 91 29.44 11.28 4.20
CA ILE A 91 28.09 11.45 4.78
C ILE A 91 27.10 11.95 3.73
N THR A 92 27.45 12.98 2.96
CA THR A 92 26.55 13.50 1.92
C THR A 92 26.29 12.47 0.83
N SER A 93 27.30 11.72 0.40
CA SER A 93 27.14 10.62 -0.58
C SER A 93 26.26 9.51 -0.03
N ALA A 94 26.41 9.13 1.24
CA ALA A 94 25.57 8.13 1.89
C ALA A 94 24.10 8.59 1.99
N ILE A 95 23.86 9.85 2.32
CA ILE A 95 22.52 10.44 2.37
C ILE A 95 21.87 10.41 0.97
N ILE A 96 22.59 10.85 -0.06
CA ILE A 96 22.10 10.82 -1.44
C ILE A 96 21.78 9.40 -1.88
N ALA A 97 22.66 8.43 -1.63
CA ALA A 97 22.43 7.03 -1.94
C ALA A 97 21.19 6.47 -1.24
N LEU A 98 20.98 6.82 0.03
CA LEU A 98 19.81 6.41 0.81
C LEU A 98 18.51 7.01 0.23
N VAL A 99 18.51 8.30 -0.11
CA VAL A 99 17.35 8.97 -0.73
C VAL A 99 17.01 8.35 -2.07
N LEU A 100 18.02 8.09 -2.93
CA LEU A 100 17.80 7.44 -4.23
C LEU A 100 17.27 6.01 -4.08
N THR A 101 17.81 5.23 -3.15
CA THR A 101 17.37 3.86 -2.88
C THR A 101 15.93 3.83 -2.38
N PHE A 102 15.59 4.73 -1.44
CA PHE A 102 14.22 4.84 -0.93
C PHE A 102 13.25 5.32 -2.03
N GLY A 103 13.65 6.30 -2.82
CA GLY A 103 12.85 6.79 -3.96
C GLY A 103 12.61 5.70 -5.01
N PHE A 104 13.63 4.93 -5.35
CA PHE A 104 13.51 3.81 -6.27
C PHE A 104 12.58 2.69 -5.73
N TRP A 105 12.74 2.32 -4.45
CA TRP A 105 11.86 1.36 -3.79
C TRP A 105 10.40 1.84 -3.79
N TYR A 106 10.16 3.14 -3.48
CA TYR A 106 8.83 3.73 -3.53
C TYR A 106 8.22 3.67 -4.93
N LEU A 107 9.00 4.02 -5.97
CA LEU A 107 8.54 3.93 -7.36
C LEU A 107 8.16 2.51 -7.77
N LEU A 108 8.99 1.51 -7.42
CA LEU A 108 8.67 0.11 -7.69
C LEU A 108 7.36 -0.31 -7.02
N ARG A 109 7.14 0.12 -5.78
CA ARG A 109 5.89 -0.17 -5.06
C ARG A 109 4.67 0.48 -5.72
N VAL A 110 4.80 1.72 -6.20
CA VAL A 110 3.72 2.42 -6.92
C VAL A 110 3.41 1.72 -8.24
N ILE A 111 4.43 1.36 -9.03
CA ILE A 111 4.26 0.65 -10.31
C ILE A 111 3.60 -0.72 -10.10
N ALA A 112 4.04 -1.49 -9.09
CA ALA A 112 3.43 -2.78 -8.78
C ALA A 112 1.95 -2.62 -8.43
N ARG A 113 1.59 -1.61 -7.63
CA ARG A 113 0.20 -1.32 -7.28
C ARG A 113 -0.63 -0.90 -8.50
N GLN A 114 -0.06 -0.10 -9.40
CA GLN A 114 -0.75 0.30 -10.63
C GLN A 114 -1.04 -0.89 -11.54
N ARG A 115 -0.08 -1.80 -11.72
CA ARG A 115 -0.28 -3.04 -12.50
C ARG A 115 -1.40 -3.88 -11.94
N THR A 116 -1.44 -4.08 -10.62
CA THR A 116 -2.52 -4.85 -9.98
C THR A 116 -3.90 -4.22 -10.24
N ILE A 117 -4.01 -2.89 -10.20
CA ILE A 117 -5.26 -2.19 -10.50
C ILE A 117 -5.63 -2.34 -11.98
N GLU A 118 -4.66 -2.30 -12.88
CA GLU A 118 -4.89 -2.46 -14.32
C GLU A 118 -5.34 -3.89 -14.66
N GLU A 119 -4.68 -4.90 -14.13
CA GLU A 119 -5.10 -6.31 -14.24
C GLU A 119 -6.53 -6.52 -13.72
N MET A 120 -6.85 -5.99 -12.53
CA MET A 120 -8.21 -6.07 -11.97
C MET A 120 -9.25 -5.37 -12.86
N LYS A 121 -8.89 -4.26 -13.49
CA LYS A 121 -9.77 -3.53 -14.44
C LYS A 121 -10.00 -4.33 -15.71
N ASP A 122 -8.98 -4.99 -16.24
CA ASP A 122 -9.08 -5.81 -17.44
C ASP A 122 -9.91 -7.06 -17.17
N ASP A 123 -9.68 -7.74 -16.06
CA ASP A 123 -10.50 -8.86 -15.61
C ASP A 123 -11.97 -8.46 -15.42
N PHE A 124 -12.20 -7.27 -14.82
CA PHE A 124 -13.55 -6.71 -14.69
C PHE A 124 -14.19 -6.51 -16.06
N THR A 125 -13.49 -5.88 -17.02
CA THR A 125 -14.03 -5.58 -18.35
C THR A 125 -14.38 -6.87 -19.10
N ASN A 126 -13.52 -7.88 -19.01
CA ASN A 126 -13.74 -9.18 -19.64
C ASN A 126 -14.95 -9.91 -19.01
N ASN A 127 -15.00 -9.94 -17.68
CA ASN A 127 -16.11 -10.57 -16.96
C ASN A 127 -17.43 -9.84 -17.23
N MET A 128 -17.45 -8.51 -17.23
CA MET A 128 -18.64 -7.71 -17.55
C MET A 128 -19.14 -7.97 -18.96
N THR A 129 -18.23 -8.02 -19.93
CA THR A 129 -18.61 -8.33 -21.32
C THR A 129 -19.28 -9.69 -21.42
N HIS A 130 -18.73 -10.68 -20.73
CA HIS A 130 -19.28 -12.02 -20.72
C HIS A 130 -20.65 -12.09 -20.02
N GLU A 131 -20.77 -11.44 -18.87
CA GLU A 131 -21.99 -11.41 -18.05
C GLU A 131 -23.11 -10.55 -18.66
N LEU A 132 -22.78 -9.56 -19.51
CA LEU A 132 -23.79 -8.84 -20.32
C LEU A 132 -24.26 -9.68 -21.50
N LYS A 133 -23.37 -10.44 -22.14
CA LYS A 133 -23.71 -11.23 -23.33
C LYS A 133 -24.71 -12.35 -23.02
N THR A 134 -24.57 -13.00 -21.86
CA THR A 134 -25.41 -14.15 -21.47
C THR A 134 -26.90 -13.77 -21.31
N PRO A 135 -27.32 -12.78 -20.49
CA PRO A 135 -28.72 -12.41 -20.37
C PRO A 135 -29.31 -11.87 -21.67
N ILE A 136 -28.51 -11.14 -22.47
CA ILE A 136 -28.95 -10.68 -23.79
C ILE A 136 -29.25 -11.87 -24.70
N ALA A 137 -28.34 -12.87 -24.75
CA ALA A 137 -28.55 -14.04 -25.59
C ALA A 137 -29.79 -14.87 -25.17
N ILE A 138 -30.00 -15.03 -23.86
CA ILE A 138 -31.16 -15.79 -23.34
C ILE A 138 -32.45 -15.00 -23.62
N ALA A 139 -32.48 -13.68 -23.36
CA ALA A 139 -33.68 -12.89 -23.65
C ALA A 139 -33.99 -12.86 -25.15
N TYR A 140 -32.94 -12.73 -25.98
CA TYR A 140 -33.10 -12.82 -27.44
C TYR A 140 -33.66 -14.17 -27.87
N ALA A 141 -33.07 -15.28 -27.42
CA ALA A 141 -33.53 -16.62 -27.78
C ALA A 141 -34.97 -16.92 -27.32
N ALA A 142 -35.36 -16.42 -26.13
CA ALA A 142 -36.72 -16.55 -25.63
C ALA A 142 -37.74 -15.85 -26.54
N ASN A 143 -37.43 -14.58 -26.93
CA ASN A 143 -38.28 -13.83 -27.85
C ASN A 143 -38.29 -14.41 -29.27
N ASP A 144 -37.13 -14.82 -29.80
CA ASP A 144 -36.99 -15.41 -31.12
C ASP A 144 -37.78 -16.72 -31.23
N SER A 145 -37.76 -17.56 -30.18
CA SER A 145 -38.57 -18.78 -30.10
C SER A 145 -40.07 -18.52 -30.16
N LEU A 146 -40.55 -17.44 -29.60
CA LEU A 146 -41.97 -17.04 -29.67
C LEU A 146 -42.33 -16.54 -31.05
N LEU A 147 -41.40 -15.85 -31.73
CA LEU A 147 -41.62 -15.30 -33.08
C LEU A 147 -41.56 -16.38 -34.16
N GLN A 148 -40.61 -17.31 -34.08
CA GLN A 148 -40.43 -18.35 -35.11
C GLN A 148 -41.42 -19.48 -34.98
N PHE A 149 -41.88 -19.77 -33.75
CA PHE A 149 -42.82 -20.88 -33.47
C PHE A 149 -44.03 -20.34 -32.68
N PRO A 150 -44.87 -19.52 -33.30
CA PRO A 150 -46.06 -19.00 -32.65
C PRO A 150 -47.07 -20.14 -32.43
N ASP A 151 -47.48 -20.35 -31.20
CA ASP A 151 -48.55 -21.26 -30.83
C ASP A 151 -49.60 -20.49 -30.02
N PRO A 152 -50.65 -19.98 -30.69
CA PRO A 152 -51.67 -19.17 -30.03
C PRO A 152 -52.46 -19.89 -28.95
N GLY A 153 -52.39 -21.23 -28.89
CA GLY A 153 -53.08 -22.05 -27.91
C GLY A 153 -52.28 -22.37 -26.65
N ASP A 154 -50.97 -22.10 -26.65
CA ASP A 154 -50.09 -22.42 -25.51
C ASP A 154 -49.72 -21.13 -24.71
N GLU A 155 -50.67 -20.64 -23.93
CA GLU A 155 -50.46 -19.52 -23.04
C GLU A 155 -49.38 -19.81 -21.98
N ALA A 156 -49.25 -21.06 -21.53
CA ALA A 156 -48.28 -21.43 -20.50
C ALA A 156 -46.86 -21.32 -21.06
N ARG A 157 -46.62 -21.74 -22.29
CA ARG A 157 -45.34 -21.58 -22.98
C ARG A 157 -45.01 -20.11 -23.22
N THR A 158 -45.97 -19.34 -23.72
CA THR A 158 -45.79 -17.89 -23.96
C THR A 158 -45.42 -17.19 -22.67
N LYS A 159 -46.15 -17.44 -21.59
CA LYS A 159 -45.86 -16.89 -20.27
C LYS A 159 -44.46 -17.28 -19.77
N LYS A 160 -44.06 -18.53 -19.94
CA LYS A 160 -42.73 -19.05 -19.54
C LYS A 160 -41.59 -18.29 -20.25
N TYR A 161 -41.66 -18.13 -21.58
CA TYR A 161 -40.62 -17.45 -22.34
C TYR A 161 -40.56 -15.94 -22.04
N LEU A 162 -41.72 -15.27 -21.92
CA LEU A 162 -41.79 -13.86 -21.54
C LEU A 162 -41.27 -13.64 -20.13
N THR A 163 -41.60 -14.52 -19.18
CA THR A 163 -41.07 -14.40 -17.80
C THR A 163 -39.55 -14.56 -17.82
N ALA A 164 -39.02 -15.54 -18.55
CA ALA A 164 -37.57 -15.73 -18.67
C ALA A 164 -36.87 -14.50 -19.30
N ALA A 165 -37.47 -13.92 -20.36
CA ALA A 165 -36.93 -12.72 -20.98
C ALA A 165 -36.92 -11.52 -20.00
N LEU A 166 -38.01 -11.31 -19.25
CA LEU A 166 -38.13 -10.26 -18.25
C LEU A 166 -37.12 -10.42 -17.11
N GLU A 167 -36.90 -11.63 -16.62
CA GLU A 167 -35.90 -11.93 -15.61
C GLU A 167 -34.49 -11.58 -16.11
N GLN A 168 -34.15 -11.90 -17.36
CA GLN A 168 -32.84 -11.58 -17.92
C GLN A 168 -32.67 -10.06 -18.13
N LEU A 169 -33.71 -9.35 -18.55
CA LEU A 169 -33.70 -7.89 -18.67
C LEU A 169 -33.56 -7.21 -17.31
N SER A 170 -34.19 -7.74 -16.26
CA SER A 170 -33.99 -7.25 -14.88
C SER A 170 -32.55 -7.43 -14.42
N LYS A 171 -31.94 -8.60 -14.66
CA LYS A 171 -30.51 -8.84 -14.37
C LYS A 171 -29.60 -7.87 -15.14
N LEU A 172 -29.93 -7.60 -16.40
CA LEU A 172 -29.17 -6.64 -17.22
C LEU A 172 -29.26 -5.22 -16.65
N SER A 173 -30.44 -4.80 -16.19
CA SER A 173 -30.66 -3.50 -15.56
C SER A 173 -29.81 -3.37 -14.27
N GLU A 174 -29.79 -4.39 -13.41
CA GLU A 174 -28.96 -4.43 -12.20
C GLU A 174 -27.46 -4.31 -12.51
N LEU A 175 -27.00 -4.95 -13.60
CA LEU A 175 -25.63 -4.85 -14.09
C LEU A 175 -25.28 -3.45 -14.56
N VAL A 176 -26.17 -2.83 -15.36
CA VAL A 176 -25.99 -1.47 -15.84
C VAL A 176 -25.96 -0.47 -14.69
N GLU A 177 -26.85 -0.62 -13.70
CA GLU A 177 -26.84 0.23 -12.50
C GLU A 177 -25.53 0.09 -11.72
N SER A 178 -24.99 -1.12 -11.60
CA SER A 178 -23.70 -1.36 -10.96
C SER A 178 -22.55 -0.69 -11.70
N ILE A 179 -22.55 -0.68 -13.04
CA ILE A 179 -21.56 0.02 -13.88
C ILE A 179 -21.71 1.54 -13.74
N LEU A 180 -22.94 2.05 -13.73
CA LEU A 180 -23.23 3.47 -13.57
C LEU A 180 -22.78 3.97 -12.18
N ALA A 181 -23.06 3.21 -11.14
CA ALA A 181 -22.60 3.52 -9.78
C ALA A 181 -21.07 3.67 -9.71
N MET A 182 -20.34 2.86 -10.47
CA MET A 182 -18.88 2.95 -10.61
C MET A 182 -18.43 4.22 -11.36
N SER A 183 -19.17 4.65 -12.36
CA SER A 183 -18.90 5.88 -13.14
C SER A 183 -19.19 7.16 -12.34
N MET A 184 -20.09 7.08 -11.37
CA MET A 184 -20.52 8.20 -10.54
C MET A 184 -19.45 8.74 -9.58
N GLU A 185 -18.41 7.98 -9.27
CA GLU A 185 -17.28 8.47 -8.46
C GLU A 185 -16.58 9.68 -9.12
N ARG A 186 -16.49 9.70 -10.46
CA ARG A 186 -15.90 10.84 -11.20
C ARG A 186 -16.76 12.10 -11.15
N ARG A 187 -18.04 11.96 -10.88
CA ARG A 187 -18.96 13.10 -10.71
C ARG A 187 -19.01 13.45 -9.23
N LYS A 188 -18.26 14.48 -8.83
CA LYS A 188 -18.28 15.07 -7.47
C LYS A 188 -19.69 15.49 -6.98
N HIS A 189 -20.69 15.47 -7.82
CA HIS A 189 -22.06 15.95 -7.57
C HIS A 189 -23.09 14.85 -7.79
N LEU A 190 -23.02 13.74 -7.03
CA LEU A 190 -24.21 12.95 -6.79
C LEU A 190 -25.04 13.72 -5.77
N ALA A 191 -26.07 14.41 -6.22
CA ALA A 191 -27.07 14.97 -5.31
C ALA A 191 -27.73 13.78 -4.60
N MET A 192 -27.64 13.73 -3.28
CA MET A 192 -28.35 12.79 -2.44
C MET A 192 -29.70 13.39 -2.08
N ASP A 193 -30.77 12.67 -2.40
CA ASP A 193 -32.12 13.06 -1.98
C ASP A 193 -32.42 12.40 -0.62
N LYS A 194 -31.93 13.06 0.44
CA LYS A 194 -32.02 12.54 1.79
C LYS A 194 -33.39 12.82 2.40
N GLU A 195 -33.97 11.79 3.00
CA GLU A 195 -35.19 11.89 3.78
C GLU A 195 -35.10 11.11 5.09
N ASN A 196 -36.01 11.36 6.02
CA ASN A 196 -36.09 10.64 7.29
C ASN A 196 -36.69 9.25 7.08
N ILE A 197 -35.91 8.21 7.24
CA ILE A 197 -36.28 6.82 7.05
C ILE A 197 -36.49 6.15 8.39
N ASN A 198 -37.67 5.58 8.61
CA ASN A 198 -37.93 4.70 9.74
C ASN A 198 -37.37 3.30 9.45
N LEU A 199 -36.29 2.93 10.15
CA LEU A 199 -35.59 1.67 9.90
C LEU A 199 -36.46 0.43 10.15
N LYS A 200 -37.39 0.51 11.10
CA LYS A 200 -38.27 -0.60 11.43
C LYS A 200 -39.26 -0.95 10.32
N GLU A 201 -39.62 0.02 9.50
CA GLU A 201 -40.52 -0.18 8.36
C GLU A 201 -39.76 -0.43 7.04
N PHE A 202 -38.55 0.12 6.96
CA PHE A 202 -37.72 0.08 5.78
C PHE A 202 -36.96 -1.25 5.61
N LEU A 203 -36.29 -1.73 6.67
CA LEU A 203 -35.44 -2.91 6.60
C LEU A 203 -36.19 -4.21 6.23
N PRO A 204 -37.41 -4.49 6.76
CA PRO A 204 -38.15 -5.70 6.39
C PRO A 204 -38.39 -5.85 4.89
N LYS A 205 -38.67 -4.75 4.21
CA LYS A 205 -38.94 -4.76 2.75
C LYS A 205 -37.71 -5.24 1.96
N ILE A 206 -36.54 -4.75 2.35
CA ILE A 206 -35.27 -5.15 1.71
C ILE A 206 -34.94 -6.60 2.02
N ILE A 207 -35.11 -7.01 3.29
CA ILE A 207 -34.89 -8.39 3.73
C ILE A 207 -35.76 -9.37 2.93
N GLU A 208 -37.03 -9.06 2.77
CA GLU A 208 -37.96 -9.90 2.00
C GLU A 208 -37.54 -10.02 0.54
N GLN A 209 -37.18 -8.90 -0.12
CA GLN A 209 -36.67 -8.92 -1.47
C GLN A 209 -35.39 -9.79 -1.61
N GLN A 210 -34.47 -9.70 -0.66
CA GLN A 210 -33.25 -10.50 -0.72
C GLN A 210 -33.50 -11.99 -0.44
N LYS A 211 -34.45 -12.33 0.44
CA LYS A 211 -34.89 -13.70 0.67
C LYS A 211 -35.50 -14.33 -0.59
N LEU A 212 -36.30 -13.56 -1.33
CA LEU A 212 -36.90 -14.04 -2.59
C LEU A 212 -35.87 -14.30 -3.71
N LYS A 213 -34.75 -13.55 -3.70
CA LYS A 213 -33.64 -13.71 -4.65
C LYS A 213 -32.68 -14.86 -4.27
N ALA A 214 -32.71 -15.30 -3.03
CA ALA A 214 -31.77 -16.33 -2.54
C ALA A 214 -32.10 -17.70 -3.13
N GLU A 215 -31.13 -18.34 -3.80
CA GLU A 215 -31.24 -19.69 -4.36
C GLU A 215 -30.95 -20.77 -3.31
N LYS A 216 -30.66 -20.41 -2.07
CA LYS A 216 -30.32 -21.34 -0.97
C LYS A 216 -31.08 -21.00 0.31
N THR A 217 -30.98 -21.89 1.29
CA THR A 217 -31.61 -21.68 2.61
C THR A 217 -30.99 -20.46 3.29
N CYS A 218 -31.80 -19.42 3.51
CA CYS A 218 -31.37 -18.16 4.08
C CYS A 218 -32.24 -17.79 5.28
N GLU A 219 -31.62 -17.78 6.47
CA GLU A 219 -32.26 -17.32 7.71
C GLU A 219 -31.75 -15.90 8.03
N ILE A 220 -32.65 -14.92 7.97
CA ILE A 220 -32.31 -13.51 8.29
C ILE A 220 -33.13 -13.09 9.50
N SER A 221 -32.44 -12.75 10.59
CA SER A 221 -33.01 -12.15 11.79
C SER A 221 -32.81 -10.63 11.77
N LEU A 222 -33.83 -9.89 12.22
CA LEU A 222 -33.80 -8.44 12.39
C LEU A 222 -34.09 -8.04 13.83
N GLU A 223 -33.12 -7.36 14.43
CA GLU A 223 -33.27 -6.69 15.73
C GLU A 223 -33.17 -5.18 15.49
N CYS A 224 -34.31 -4.49 15.53
CA CYS A 224 -34.38 -3.06 15.24
C CYS A 224 -35.04 -2.33 16.39
N GLN A 225 -34.41 -1.24 16.86
CA GLN A 225 -34.99 -0.35 17.86
C GLN A 225 -36.28 0.30 17.34
N ARG A 226 -37.29 0.46 18.21
CA ARG A 226 -38.65 0.86 17.80
C ARG A 226 -38.71 2.22 17.09
N ASP A 227 -37.90 3.18 17.54
CA ASP A 227 -37.90 4.57 17.06
C ASP A 227 -36.62 4.95 16.31
N ALA A 228 -35.97 3.96 15.69
CA ALA A 228 -34.75 4.18 14.92
C ALA A 228 -35.09 4.90 13.59
N VAL A 229 -34.71 6.16 13.49
CA VAL A 229 -34.83 6.98 12.29
C VAL A 229 -33.44 7.44 11.85
N VAL A 230 -33.20 7.44 10.54
CA VAL A 230 -31.96 7.92 9.94
C VAL A 230 -32.28 8.83 8.75
N GLU A 231 -31.50 9.90 8.56
CA GLU A 231 -31.56 10.75 7.37
C GLU A 231 -30.68 10.18 6.26
N ALA A 232 -31.30 9.59 5.22
CA ALA A 232 -30.61 8.92 4.15
C ALA A 232 -31.39 9.04 2.82
N ASP A 233 -30.66 8.84 1.71
CA ASP A 233 -31.28 8.60 0.40
C ASP A 233 -31.82 7.17 0.35
N PRO A 234 -33.15 6.96 0.23
CA PRO A 234 -33.76 5.63 0.35
C PRO A 234 -33.26 4.64 -0.71
N THR A 235 -33.05 5.11 -1.93
CA THR A 235 -32.61 4.26 -3.04
C THR A 235 -31.18 3.78 -2.81
N HIS A 236 -30.29 4.70 -2.50
CA HIS A 236 -28.89 4.37 -2.26
C HIS A 236 -28.72 3.57 -0.98
N PHE A 237 -29.47 3.89 0.08
CA PHE A 237 -29.39 3.15 1.33
C PHE A 237 -29.95 1.73 1.22
N SER A 238 -31.06 1.55 0.48
CA SER A 238 -31.57 0.21 0.13
C SER A 238 -30.54 -0.62 -0.60
N ASN A 239 -29.86 -0.04 -1.58
CA ASN A 239 -28.80 -0.72 -2.34
C ASN A 239 -27.58 -1.06 -1.46
N VAL A 240 -27.21 -0.20 -0.49
CA VAL A 240 -26.15 -0.50 0.49
C VAL A 240 -26.48 -1.76 1.29
N ILE A 241 -27.66 -1.80 1.88
CA ILE A 241 -28.11 -2.93 2.71
C ILE A 241 -28.24 -4.19 1.84
N GLY A 242 -28.84 -4.06 0.65
CA GLY A 242 -28.97 -5.14 -0.31
C GLY A 242 -27.62 -5.76 -0.70
N ASN A 243 -26.61 -4.93 -0.96
CA ASN A 243 -25.24 -5.41 -1.25
C ASN A 243 -24.58 -6.15 -0.07
N LEU A 244 -24.79 -5.70 1.16
CA LEU A 244 -24.24 -6.40 2.33
C LEU A 244 -24.91 -7.76 2.54
N ILE A 245 -26.25 -7.85 2.39
CA ILE A 245 -27.00 -9.11 2.49
C ILE A 245 -26.62 -10.05 1.34
N ASP A 246 -26.56 -9.58 0.10
CA ASP A 246 -26.17 -10.35 -1.08
C ASP A 246 -24.74 -10.93 -0.94
N ASN A 247 -23.79 -10.14 -0.41
CA ASN A 247 -22.46 -10.63 -0.10
C ASN A 247 -22.51 -11.75 0.96
N SER A 248 -23.29 -11.59 2.02
CA SER A 248 -23.46 -12.62 3.04
C SER A 248 -24.02 -13.92 2.46
N ILE A 249 -24.99 -13.81 1.55
CA ILE A 249 -25.56 -14.96 0.84
C ILE A 249 -24.54 -15.60 -0.10
N LYS A 250 -23.85 -14.83 -0.92
CA LYS A 250 -22.87 -15.33 -1.92
C LYS A 250 -21.68 -16.03 -1.30
N TYR A 251 -21.16 -15.47 -0.18
CA TYR A 251 -19.96 -15.97 0.47
C TYR A 251 -20.23 -16.90 1.66
N SER A 252 -21.40 -17.56 1.68
CA SER A 252 -21.77 -18.61 2.63
C SER A 252 -21.79 -19.99 1.97
N GLY A 253 -21.88 -21.05 2.77
CA GLY A 253 -22.11 -22.42 2.31
C GLY A 253 -23.54 -22.65 1.78
N ASP A 254 -24.04 -23.87 1.93
CA ASP A 254 -25.39 -24.26 1.47
C ASP A 254 -26.51 -23.57 2.27
N SER A 255 -26.23 -23.12 3.46
CA SER A 255 -27.12 -22.33 4.31
C SER A 255 -26.41 -21.11 4.87
N VAL A 256 -27.14 -20.03 5.03
CA VAL A 256 -26.62 -18.80 5.64
C VAL A 256 -27.52 -18.29 6.76
N ILE A 257 -26.91 -17.87 7.86
CA ILE A 257 -27.56 -17.17 8.97
C ILE A 257 -27.06 -15.75 8.96
N ILE A 258 -27.97 -14.80 8.80
CA ILE A 258 -27.66 -13.37 8.78
C ILE A 258 -28.38 -12.68 9.96
N ALA A 259 -27.64 -11.97 10.77
CA ALA A 259 -28.20 -11.15 11.85
C ALA A 259 -28.02 -9.66 11.52
N ILE A 260 -29.14 -8.93 11.47
CA ILE A 260 -29.17 -7.48 11.24
C ILE A 260 -29.60 -6.81 12.54
N LYS A 261 -28.76 -5.88 13.03
CA LYS A 261 -29.08 -5.04 14.18
C LYS A 261 -29.04 -3.59 13.77
N ALA A 262 -30.06 -2.82 14.17
CA ALA A 262 -30.17 -1.42 13.82
C ALA A 262 -30.75 -0.58 14.96
N ASP A 263 -30.17 0.59 15.15
CA ASP A 263 -30.65 1.63 16.06
C ASP A 263 -30.44 3.01 15.44
N SER A 264 -30.69 4.08 16.21
CA SER A 264 -30.48 5.46 15.73
C SER A 264 -29.01 5.85 15.53
N THR A 265 -28.06 5.04 16.00
CA THR A 265 -26.61 5.31 15.94
C THR A 265 -25.91 4.53 14.85
N GLY A 266 -26.53 3.43 14.38
CA GLY A 266 -25.91 2.60 13.36
C GLY A 266 -26.69 1.36 12.98
N LEU A 267 -26.10 0.62 12.02
CA LEU A 267 -26.62 -0.64 11.51
C LEU A 267 -25.48 -1.65 11.39
N SER A 268 -25.70 -2.89 11.78
CA SER A 268 -24.75 -3.97 11.52
C SER A 268 -25.40 -5.16 10.84
N VAL A 269 -24.65 -5.77 9.90
CA VAL A 269 -25.00 -6.99 9.21
C VAL A 269 -23.91 -8.02 9.51
N SER A 270 -24.28 -9.13 10.12
CA SER A 270 -23.36 -10.21 10.52
C SER A 270 -23.78 -11.51 9.85
N ASP A 271 -22.83 -12.29 9.35
CA ASP A 271 -23.05 -13.58 8.70
C ASP A 271 -22.15 -14.67 9.30
N ASN A 272 -22.52 -15.93 9.02
CA ASN A 272 -21.75 -17.12 9.36
C ASN A 272 -20.98 -17.69 8.15
N GLY A 273 -20.67 -16.86 7.13
CA GLY A 273 -20.01 -17.26 5.91
C GLY A 273 -18.54 -17.64 6.07
N ILE A 274 -17.84 -17.73 4.93
CA ILE A 274 -16.42 -18.14 4.87
C ILE A 274 -15.47 -17.13 5.53
N GLY A 275 -15.94 -15.91 5.80
CA GLY A 275 -15.12 -14.82 6.34
C GLY A 275 -14.08 -14.30 5.35
N ILE A 276 -13.36 -13.28 5.80
CA ILE A 276 -12.36 -12.55 5.00
C ILE A 276 -10.99 -12.71 5.69
N PRO A 277 -9.94 -13.11 4.95
CA PRO A 277 -8.58 -13.15 5.48
C PRO A 277 -8.11 -11.77 5.94
N GLU A 278 -7.42 -11.68 7.07
CA GLU A 278 -6.97 -10.42 7.67
C GLU A 278 -6.15 -9.56 6.69
N LYS A 279 -5.29 -10.19 5.90
CA LYS A 279 -4.48 -9.53 4.87
C LYS A 279 -5.29 -8.85 3.77
N SER A 280 -6.54 -9.27 3.57
CA SER A 280 -7.44 -8.75 2.53
C SER A 280 -8.35 -7.62 3.04
N LEU A 281 -8.53 -7.48 4.36
CA LEU A 281 -9.43 -6.49 4.96
C LEU A 281 -9.16 -5.03 4.52
N PRO A 282 -7.92 -4.56 4.37
CA PRO A 282 -7.66 -3.21 3.89
C PRO A 282 -8.11 -2.96 2.45
N ASP A 283 -8.10 -4.00 1.61
CA ASP A 283 -8.31 -3.88 0.17
C ASP A 283 -9.75 -4.15 -0.28
N ILE A 284 -10.63 -4.72 0.58
CA ILE A 284 -12.02 -5.06 0.21
C ILE A 284 -12.87 -3.87 -0.23
N TRP A 285 -12.46 -2.65 0.12
CA TRP A 285 -13.11 -1.41 -0.26
C TRP A 285 -12.60 -0.85 -1.61
N SER A 286 -11.56 -1.47 -2.17
CA SER A 286 -10.98 -1.04 -3.44
C SER A 286 -11.83 -1.52 -4.61
N LYS A 287 -11.90 -0.70 -5.67
CA LYS A 287 -12.57 -1.08 -6.92
C LYS A 287 -11.99 -2.37 -7.49
N PHE A 288 -12.87 -3.24 -7.96
CA PHE A 288 -12.53 -4.50 -8.62
C PHE A 288 -11.86 -5.53 -7.71
N TYR A 289 -11.59 -5.20 -6.45
CA TYR A 289 -10.93 -6.12 -5.56
C TYR A 289 -11.82 -7.31 -5.21
N ARG A 290 -11.25 -8.49 -5.31
CA ARG A 290 -11.84 -9.75 -4.89
C ARG A 290 -10.82 -10.51 -4.06
N VAL A 291 -11.27 -11.12 -2.95
CA VAL A 291 -10.37 -11.96 -2.15
C VAL A 291 -9.96 -13.16 -2.99
N PRO A 292 -8.64 -13.40 -3.20
CA PRO A 292 -8.18 -14.57 -3.94
C PRO A 292 -8.56 -15.86 -3.18
N HIS A 293 -9.44 -16.66 -3.75
CA HIS A 293 -9.86 -17.95 -3.19
C HIS A 293 -9.44 -19.05 -4.15
N GLY A 294 -8.16 -19.47 -4.15
CA GLY A 294 -7.69 -20.63 -4.91
C GLY A 294 -8.45 -20.87 -6.25
N ASN A 295 -8.77 -22.12 -6.58
CA ASN A 295 -9.49 -22.48 -7.83
C ASN A 295 -11.02 -22.27 -7.78
N ARG A 296 -11.59 -21.58 -6.77
CA ARG A 296 -13.04 -21.31 -6.73
C ARG A 296 -13.33 -19.95 -7.41
N SER A 297 -13.31 -19.95 -8.74
CA SER A 297 -13.86 -18.86 -9.58
C SER A 297 -15.40 -18.83 -9.59
N ASP A 298 -16.06 -19.72 -8.86
CA ASP A 298 -17.51 -19.98 -8.98
C ASP A 298 -18.41 -18.95 -8.29
N VAL A 299 -17.88 -18.08 -7.43
CA VAL A 299 -18.70 -17.03 -6.82
C VAL A 299 -18.82 -15.85 -7.79
N ARG A 300 -19.97 -15.69 -8.42
CA ARG A 300 -20.28 -14.57 -9.32
C ARG A 300 -20.20 -13.25 -8.55
N GLY A 301 -19.43 -12.29 -9.07
CA GLY A 301 -19.34 -10.95 -8.49
C GLY A 301 -18.23 -10.10 -9.13
N TYR A 302 -18.45 -8.78 -9.18
CA TYR A 302 -17.62 -7.84 -9.96
C TYR A 302 -16.59 -7.08 -9.12
N GLY A 303 -16.54 -7.30 -7.79
CA GLY A 303 -15.70 -6.53 -6.90
C GLY A 303 -16.09 -5.06 -6.77
N ILE A 304 -17.37 -4.73 -7.05
CA ILE A 304 -17.88 -3.35 -7.01
C ILE A 304 -18.77 -3.12 -5.78
N GLY A 305 -19.42 -4.16 -5.28
CA GLY A 305 -20.47 -4.03 -4.24
C GLY A 305 -19.97 -3.32 -2.98
N LEU A 306 -18.85 -3.77 -2.38
CA LEU A 306 -18.30 -3.14 -1.18
C LEU A 306 -17.71 -1.75 -1.46
N PHE A 307 -17.12 -1.54 -2.64
CA PHE A 307 -16.68 -0.21 -3.06
C PHE A 307 -17.85 0.77 -3.16
N TYR A 308 -18.98 0.35 -3.76
CA TYR A 308 -20.22 1.14 -3.80
C TYR A 308 -20.74 1.45 -2.39
N VAL A 309 -20.82 0.43 -1.53
CA VAL A 309 -21.20 0.58 -0.12
C VAL A 309 -20.36 1.66 0.54
N LYS A 310 -19.03 1.57 0.46
CA LYS A 310 -18.11 2.55 1.06
C LYS A 310 -18.33 3.95 0.49
N SER A 311 -18.49 4.08 -0.83
CA SER A 311 -18.71 5.37 -1.50
C SER A 311 -19.99 6.05 -1.05
N ILE A 312 -21.11 5.30 -0.91
CA ILE A 312 -22.39 5.85 -0.46
C ILE A 312 -22.35 6.22 1.02
N ILE A 313 -21.74 5.38 1.86
CA ILE A 313 -21.55 5.66 3.29
C ILE A 313 -20.74 6.95 3.50
N ASP A 314 -19.64 7.13 2.76
CA ASP A 314 -18.80 8.33 2.85
C ASP A 314 -19.58 9.60 2.39
N LYS A 315 -20.46 9.48 1.36
CA LYS A 315 -21.31 10.58 0.91
C LYS A 315 -22.41 10.96 1.90
N HIS A 316 -22.87 10.03 2.72
CA HIS A 316 -23.78 10.33 3.83
C HIS A 316 -23.04 10.97 5.01
N GLY A 317 -21.71 11.01 5.02
CA GLY A 317 -20.88 11.45 6.15
C GLY A 317 -20.77 10.39 7.25
N TRP A 318 -21.08 9.13 6.95
CA TRP A 318 -21.06 8.01 7.87
C TRP A 318 -19.75 7.25 7.79
N SER A 319 -19.55 6.30 8.68
CA SER A 319 -18.41 5.39 8.64
C SER A 319 -18.86 3.94 8.57
N ILE A 320 -18.06 3.10 7.90
CA ILE A 320 -18.26 1.65 7.84
C ILE A 320 -16.98 0.93 8.25
N GLY A 321 -17.12 -0.09 9.07
CA GLY A 321 -16.06 -1.00 9.48
C GLY A 321 -16.44 -2.45 9.22
N VAL A 322 -15.44 -3.34 9.25
CA VAL A 322 -15.61 -4.78 9.09
C VAL A 322 -14.80 -5.52 10.15
N GLU A 323 -15.42 -6.49 10.77
CA GLU A 323 -14.81 -7.49 11.63
C GLU A 323 -15.02 -8.83 10.98
N SER A 324 -13.94 -9.53 10.62
CA SER A 324 -14.04 -10.83 9.94
C SER A 324 -12.83 -11.69 10.22
N LYS A 325 -13.07 -12.99 10.25
CA LYS A 325 -12.03 -14.00 10.37
C LYS A 325 -12.36 -15.17 9.45
N SER A 326 -11.36 -15.65 8.72
CA SER A 326 -11.50 -16.78 7.82
C SER A 326 -12.13 -17.99 8.53
N GLY A 327 -13.21 -18.52 7.98
CA GLY A 327 -14.00 -19.63 8.53
C GLY A 327 -14.97 -19.26 9.64
N LYS A 328 -15.12 -17.97 10.02
CA LYS A 328 -15.99 -17.54 11.13
C LYS A 328 -17.06 -16.53 10.71
N GLY A 329 -17.16 -16.21 9.42
CA GLY A 329 -18.08 -15.20 8.93
C GLY A 329 -17.54 -13.77 9.02
N SER A 330 -18.43 -12.81 8.72
CA SER A 330 -18.11 -11.39 8.71
C SER A 330 -19.18 -10.57 9.41
N LYS A 331 -18.79 -9.42 9.95
CA LYS A 331 -19.68 -8.42 10.52
C LYS A 331 -19.31 -7.06 9.96
N PHE A 332 -20.20 -6.47 9.18
CA PHE A 332 -20.12 -5.10 8.72
C PHE A 332 -20.90 -4.19 9.64
N THR A 333 -20.31 -3.07 10.04
CA THR A 333 -20.93 -2.10 10.96
C THR A 333 -20.90 -0.72 10.36
N ILE A 334 -22.06 -0.14 10.11
CA ILE A 334 -22.26 1.25 9.67
C ILE A 334 -22.55 2.08 10.90
N LYS A 335 -21.82 3.17 11.09
CA LYS A 335 -22.10 4.15 12.17
C LYS A 335 -22.65 5.41 11.48
N PHE A 336 -23.85 5.79 11.86
CA PHE A 336 -24.46 7.02 11.42
C PHE A 336 -23.78 8.20 12.12
N SER A 337 -23.47 9.25 11.37
CA SER A 337 -22.98 10.49 11.99
C SER A 337 -24.18 11.20 12.60
N ASN A 338 -24.23 11.34 13.90
CA ASN A 338 -25.16 12.27 14.53
C ASN A 338 -24.70 13.68 14.16
N GLN A 339 -25.52 14.40 13.37
CA GLN A 339 -25.39 15.86 13.25
C GLN A 339 -25.81 16.53 14.54
#